data_40c0d2b2e41449ccd1c461cc3d77f11e
#
_entry.id   40c0d2b2e41449ccd1c461cc3d77f11e
#
_cell.length_a   1.000
_cell.length_b   1.000
_cell.length_c   1.000
_cell.angle_alpha   90.00
_cell.angle_beta   90.00
_cell.angle_gamma   90.00
#
_symmetry.space_group_name_H-M   'P 1'
#
loop_
_entity.id
_entity.type
_entity.pdbx_description
1 polymer ?
#
loop_
_entity_poly.entity_id
_entity_poly.type
_entity_poly.pdbx_seq_one_letter_code
_entity_poly.pdbx_strand_id
1 'polypeptide(L)'
;MNAVGGTVKIVTCPAWCNVSQSTHERELRWEGHAVHWSDARTGDGWEIRHSTAVDARGVAADDAPRLYVSTNGNLSLAGAEALALTLLAAYEEAAD
;
A
#
# COMPACT_ATOMS: atom_id res chain seq x y z
N MET A 1 -5.95 12.05 -29.74
CA MET A 1 -5.97 11.86 -28.94
C MET A 1 -6.11 11.33 -28.42
N ASN A 2 -6.19 11.26 -28.48
CA ASN A 2 -6.36 10.89 -27.71
C ASN A 2 -6.74 10.68 -26.96
N ALA A 3 -6.44 10.51 -27.09
CA ALA A 3 -6.95 10.15 -26.16
C ALA A 3 -7.62 10.52 -25.44
N VAL A 4 -7.96 10.80 -25.80
CA VAL A 4 -8.60 11.17 -25.10
C VAL A 4 -9.48 10.69 -24.42
N GLY A 5 -10.04 11.11 -24.06
CA GLY A 5 -11.12 10.74 -23.36
C GLY A 5 -11.02 9.56 -22.53
N GLY A 6 -10.43 8.60 -22.87
CA GLY A 6 -10.28 7.41 -22.06
C GLY A 6 -9.43 7.68 -20.83
N THR A 7 -9.61 6.88 -19.80
CA THR A 7 -8.75 6.93 -18.62
C THR A 7 -7.39 6.39 -18.98
N VAL A 8 -6.38 7.22 -18.84
CA VAL A 8 -5.00 6.79 -19.04
C VAL A 8 -4.43 6.33 -17.71
N LYS A 9 -3.91 5.13 -17.67
CA LYS A 9 -3.25 4.65 -16.48
C LYS A 9 -1.90 5.34 -16.32
N ILE A 10 -1.72 6.01 -15.21
CA ILE A 10 -0.46 6.69 -14.89
C ILE A 10 0.55 5.65 -14.41
N VAL A 11 0.10 4.73 -13.57
CA VAL A 11 0.92 3.62 -13.10
C VAL A 11 0.08 2.34 -13.10
N THR A 12 0.75 1.20 -13.23
CA THR A 12 0.09 -0.09 -13.10
C THR A 12 -0.02 -0.43 -11.63
N CYS A 13 -1.25 -0.62 -11.15
CA CYS A 13 -1.49 -0.92 -9.75
C CYS A 13 -1.62 -2.42 -9.53
N PRO A 14 -1.07 -2.94 -8.42
CA PRO A 14 -1.41 -4.29 -7.99
C PRO A 14 -2.89 -4.35 -7.61
N ALA A 15 -3.46 -5.55 -7.61
CA ALA A 15 -4.89 -5.74 -7.37
C ALA A 15 -5.34 -5.18 -6.01
N TRP A 16 -4.46 -5.17 -5.02
CA TRP A 16 -4.78 -4.70 -3.68
C TRP A 16 -4.69 -3.18 -3.50
N CYS A 17 -4.20 -2.44 -4.51
CA CYS A 17 -4.07 -0.99 -4.40
C CYS A 17 -5.44 -0.33 -4.47
N ASN A 18 -5.75 0.51 -3.48
CA ASN A 18 -7.01 1.25 -3.45
C ASN A 18 -6.85 2.75 -3.74
N VAL A 19 -5.67 3.16 -4.18
CA VAL A 19 -5.38 4.57 -4.45
C VAL A 19 -5.75 4.89 -5.90
N SER A 20 -6.39 6.04 -6.12
CA SER A 20 -6.83 6.44 -7.45
C SER A 20 -5.65 6.83 -8.34
N GLN A 21 -5.83 6.69 -9.66
CA GLN A 21 -4.82 7.12 -10.62
C GLN A 21 -4.54 8.62 -10.54
N SER A 22 -5.55 9.42 -10.22
CA SER A 22 -5.35 10.87 -10.07
C SER A 22 -4.45 11.19 -8.89
N THR A 23 -4.53 10.42 -7.81
CA THR A 23 -3.63 10.58 -6.66
C THR A 23 -2.20 10.20 -7.06
N HIS A 24 -2.02 9.08 -7.77
CA HIS A 24 -0.70 8.68 -8.26
C HIS A 24 -0.11 9.72 -9.19
N GLU A 25 -0.93 10.33 -10.06
CA GLU A 25 -0.46 11.39 -10.94
C GLU A 25 0.10 12.57 -10.14
N ARG A 26 -0.62 13.01 -9.10
CA ARG A 26 -0.14 14.09 -8.25
C ARG A 26 1.15 13.73 -7.53
N GLU A 27 1.24 12.49 -7.03
CA GLU A 27 2.45 12.03 -6.35
C GLU A 27 3.65 12.06 -7.30
N LEU A 28 3.49 11.55 -8.51
CA LEU A 28 4.57 11.56 -9.49
C LEU A 28 4.97 12.97 -9.86
N ARG A 29 3.98 13.86 -10.03
CA ARG A 29 4.23 15.25 -10.43
C ARG A 29 4.99 16.04 -9.38
N TRP A 30 4.61 15.86 -8.12
CA TRP A 30 5.16 16.69 -7.03
C TRP A 30 6.29 16.03 -6.28
N GLU A 31 6.36 14.70 -6.25
CA GLU A 31 7.33 13.97 -5.44
C GLU A 31 8.25 13.08 -6.25
N GLY A 32 7.92 12.82 -7.51
CA GLY A 32 8.74 11.97 -8.38
C GLY A 32 8.53 10.48 -8.16
N HIS A 33 7.64 10.11 -7.27
CA HIS A 33 7.28 8.71 -7.01
C HIS A 33 5.82 8.63 -6.58
N ALA A 34 5.26 7.43 -6.65
CA ALA A 34 3.90 7.17 -6.20
C ALA A 34 3.92 5.98 -5.25
N VAL A 35 2.93 5.89 -4.37
CA VAL A 35 2.86 4.78 -3.41
C VAL A 35 1.52 4.07 -3.57
N HIS A 36 1.59 2.77 -3.80
CA HIS A 36 0.41 1.91 -3.78
C HIS A 36 0.10 1.56 -2.33
N TRP A 37 -1.15 1.72 -1.94
CA TRP A 37 -1.61 1.40 -0.60
C TRP A 37 -2.79 0.44 -0.68
N SER A 38 -2.81 -0.57 0.18
CA SER A 38 -3.97 -1.44 0.32
C SER A 38 -4.99 -0.82 1.27
N ASP A 39 -6.19 -1.42 1.34
CA ASP A 39 -7.11 -1.14 2.43
C ASP A 39 -6.45 -1.52 3.76
N ALA A 40 -6.87 -0.84 4.81
CA ALA A 40 -6.37 -1.13 6.15
C ALA A 40 -7.00 -2.43 6.68
N ARG A 41 -6.17 -3.24 7.32
CA ARG A 41 -6.65 -4.33 8.18
C ARG A 41 -6.52 -3.83 9.60
N THR A 42 -7.61 -3.86 10.34
CA THR A 42 -7.63 -3.28 11.69
C THR A 42 -8.04 -4.32 12.70
N GLY A 43 -7.57 -4.10 13.93
CA GLY A 43 -7.98 -4.89 15.07
C GLY A 43 -7.96 -4.02 16.31
N ASP A 44 -7.97 -4.65 17.48
CA ASP A 44 -7.99 -3.92 18.74
C ASP A 44 -6.62 -3.26 18.98
N GLY A 45 -6.58 -1.95 18.71
CA GLY A 45 -5.39 -1.14 18.95
C GLY A 45 -4.35 -1.15 17.85
N TRP A 46 -4.65 -1.69 16.67
CA TRP A 46 -3.66 -1.75 15.59
C TRP A 46 -4.28 -1.64 14.19
N GLU A 47 -3.43 -1.30 13.23
CA GLU A 47 -3.79 -1.21 11.82
C GLU A 47 -2.60 -1.65 10.98
N ILE A 48 -2.85 -2.37 9.88
CA ILE A 48 -1.82 -2.80 8.93
C ILE A 48 -2.24 -2.44 7.50
N ARG A 49 -1.29 -2.00 6.69
CA ARG A 49 -1.49 -1.79 5.25
C ARG A 49 -0.28 -2.30 4.49
N HIS A 50 -0.50 -2.82 3.28
CA HIS A 50 0.59 -3.03 2.33
C HIS A 50 0.92 -1.70 1.67
N SER A 51 2.20 -1.47 1.37
CA SER A 51 2.61 -0.32 0.59
C SER A 51 3.76 -0.70 -0.34
N THR A 52 3.77 -0.10 -1.53
CA THR A 52 4.85 -0.27 -2.49
C THR A 52 5.06 1.07 -3.18
N ALA A 53 6.22 1.66 -2.99
CA ALA A 53 6.61 2.89 -3.69
C ALA A 53 7.18 2.53 -5.05
N VAL A 54 6.81 3.29 -6.07
CA VAL A 54 7.31 3.11 -7.43
C VAL A 54 7.76 4.45 -7.99
N ASP A 55 8.74 4.42 -8.89
CA ASP A 55 9.19 5.63 -9.59
C ASP A 55 8.29 5.91 -10.80
N ALA A 56 8.62 6.96 -11.56
CA ALA A 56 7.83 7.37 -12.71
C ALA A 56 7.76 6.31 -13.81
N ARG A 57 8.68 5.33 -13.80
CA ARG A 57 8.68 4.23 -14.76
C ARG A 57 7.93 3.01 -14.23
N GLY A 58 7.41 3.09 -13.00
CA GLY A 58 6.73 1.97 -12.37
C GLY A 58 7.66 0.96 -11.72
N VAL A 59 8.94 1.30 -11.57
CA VAL A 59 9.91 0.41 -10.92
C VAL A 59 9.79 0.54 -9.42
N ALA A 60 9.59 -0.59 -8.75
CA ALA A 60 9.42 -0.62 -7.30
C ALA A 60 10.73 -0.30 -6.58
N ALA A 61 10.59 0.33 -5.41
CA ALA A 61 11.74 0.60 -4.54
C ALA A 61 12.39 -0.72 -4.10
N ASP A 62 13.69 -0.67 -3.79
CA ASP A 62 14.45 -1.87 -3.43
C ASP A 62 13.90 -2.58 -2.19
N ASP A 63 13.30 -1.84 -1.27
CA ASP A 63 12.75 -2.41 -0.04
C ASP A 63 11.25 -2.72 -0.13
N ALA A 64 10.67 -2.68 -1.34
CA ALA A 64 9.26 -3.01 -1.54
C ALA A 64 9.08 -4.52 -1.74
N PRO A 65 7.89 -5.07 -1.41
CA PRO A 65 6.80 -4.36 -0.74
C PRO A 65 7.04 -4.20 0.75
N ARG A 66 6.38 -3.24 1.36
CA ARG A 66 6.50 -2.96 2.79
C ARG A 66 5.16 -3.13 3.48
N LEU A 67 5.21 -3.36 4.78
CA LEU A 67 4.01 -3.37 5.62
C LEU A 67 4.08 -2.16 6.54
N TYR A 68 3.05 -1.33 6.47
CA TYR A 68 2.88 -0.22 7.40
C TYR A 68 2.08 -0.72 8.60
N VAL A 69 2.60 -0.49 9.79
CA VAL A 69 1.97 -0.93 11.03
C VAL A 69 1.81 0.27 11.95
N SER A 70 0.61 0.45 12.47
CA SER A 70 0.32 1.50 13.43
C SER A 70 -0.35 0.89 14.66
N THR A 71 0.02 1.32 15.84
CA THR A 71 -0.55 0.84 17.10
C THR A 71 -0.92 2.00 18.00
N ASN A 72 -1.88 1.77 18.88
CA ASN A 72 -2.38 2.76 19.84
C ASN A 72 -1.78 2.54 21.23
N GLY A 73 -0.46 2.57 21.34
CA GLY A 73 0.18 2.37 22.62
C GLY A 73 0.18 0.90 23.04
N ASN A 74 -0.29 0.63 24.27
CA ASN A 74 -0.27 -0.73 24.78
C ASN A 74 -1.36 -1.59 24.15
N LEU A 75 -1.01 -2.80 23.76
CA LEU A 75 -1.95 -3.77 23.21
C LEU A 75 -2.33 -4.77 24.31
N SER A 76 -3.58 -5.24 24.30
CA SER A 76 -3.94 -6.41 25.07
C SER A 76 -3.21 -7.63 24.51
N LEU A 77 -3.10 -8.69 25.29
CA LEU A 77 -2.47 -9.92 24.78
C LEU A 77 -3.24 -10.48 23.58
N ALA A 78 -4.58 -10.43 23.63
CA ALA A 78 -5.40 -10.87 22.50
C ALA A 78 -5.19 -9.99 21.27
N GLY A 79 -5.07 -8.66 21.46
CA GLY A 79 -4.78 -7.73 20.37
C GLY A 79 -3.41 -7.97 19.76
N ALA A 80 -2.42 -8.24 20.60
CA ALA A 80 -1.06 -8.55 20.15
C ALA A 80 -1.01 -9.85 19.35
N GLU A 81 -1.73 -10.88 19.80
CA GLU A 81 -1.80 -12.14 19.07
C GLU A 81 -2.44 -11.95 17.70
N ALA A 82 -3.58 -11.23 17.65
CA ALA A 82 -4.27 -10.96 16.41
C ALA A 82 -3.37 -10.16 15.45
N LEU A 83 -2.62 -9.19 15.96
CA LEU A 83 -1.67 -8.43 15.15
C LEU A 83 -0.59 -9.34 14.59
N ALA A 84 -0.01 -10.21 15.40
CA ALA A 84 1.06 -11.12 14.97
C ALA A 84 0.57 -12.05 13.86
N LEU A 85 -0.62 -12.62 14.02
CA LEU A 85 -1.19 -13.53 13.01
C LEU A 85 -1.52 -12.78 11.71
N THR A 86 -2.03 -11.55 11.83
CA THR A 86 -2.35 -10.74 10.65
C THR A 86 -1.09 -10.30 9.92
N LEU A 87 -0.03 -9.94 10.67
CA LEU A 87 1.26 -9.59 10.06
C LEU A 87 1.84 -10.78 9.30
N LEU A 88 1.75 -11.96 9.87
CA LEU A 88 2.27 -13.17 9.20
C LEU A 88 1.51 -13.44 7.91
N ALA A 89 0.18 -13.36 7.95
CA ALA A 89 -0.64 -13.54 6.75
C ALA A 89 -0.33 -12.49 5.68
N ALA A 90 -0.20 -11.23 6.09
CA ALA A 90 0.13 -10.14 5.17
C ALA A 90 1.52 -10.34 4.55
N TYR A 91 2.49 -10.80 5.34
CA TYR A 91 3.81 -11.13 4.85
C TYR A 91 3.76 -12.21 3.77
N GLU A 92 3.00 -13.26 4.03
CA GLU A 92 2.87 -14.36 3.06
C GLU A 92 2.23 -13.90 1.75
N GLU A 93 1.22 -13.03 1.83
CA GLU A 93 0.59 -12.46 0.63
C GLU A 93 1.56 -11.58 -0.15
N ALA A 94 2.38 -10.80 0.53
CA ALA A 94 3.33 -9.91 -0.12
C ALA A 94 4.52 -10.67 -0.72
N ALA A 95 4.87 -11.82 -0.15
CA ALA A 95 6.01 -12.62 -0.59
C ALA A 95 5.71 -13.41 -1.87
N ASP A 96 4.43 -13.58 -2.20
CA ASP A 96 4.03 -14.24 -3.44
C ASP A 96 4.28 -13.32 -4.67
#